data_1287aa8e7939fd0ca23733b7f054beaa
#
_entry.id   1287aa8e7939fd0ca23733b7f054beaa
#
_cell.length_a   1.000
_cell.length_b   1.000
_cell.length_c   1.000
_cell.angle_alpha   90.00
_cell.angle_beta   90.00
_cell.angle_gamma   90.00
#
_symmetry.space_group_name_H-M   'P 1'
#
loop_
_entity.id
_entity.type
_entity.pdbx_description
1 polymer ?
#
loop_
_entity_poly.entity_id
_entity_poly.type
_entity_poly.pdbx_seq_one_letter_code
_entity_poly.pdbx_strand_id
1 'polypeptide(L)'
;LDKAGQAKAVKRKEGIIEGQANAYGIEAHMEFEYGYPPTINTPSEAAFAMEAASDVVGADHVDGDKEPVMGAEDFSYMLEARPGAYLMLGQGEGTGVHHPEYNFNDEIAPLGASFFARLVERAQPVT
;
A
#
# COMPACT_ATOMS: atom_id res chain seq x y z
N LEU A 1 0.49 10.82 1.06
CA LEU A 1 0.59 12.09 0.32
C LEU A 1 0.22 11.84 -1.13
N ASP A 2 -0.70 12.63 -1.69
CA ASP A 2 -1.00 12.60 -3.12
C ASP A 2 0.13 13.25 -3.95
N LYS A 3 0.09 13.08 -5.27
CA LYS A 3 1.12 13.61 -6.18
C LYS A 3 1.28 15.15 -6.06
N ALA A 4 0.18 15.87 -5.85
CA ALA A 4 0.22 17.32 -5.72
C ALA A 4 0.89 17.76 -4.40
N GLY A 5 0.59 17.06 -3.31
CA GLY A 5 1.24 17.26 -2.02
C GLY A 5 2.72 16.94 -2.05
N GLN A 6 3.11 15.87 -2.75
CA GLN A 6 4.51 15.50 -2.95
C GLN A 6 5.27 16.59 -3.71
N ALA A 7 4.75 17.05 -4.86
CA ALA A 7 5.37 18.11 -5.63
C ALA A 7 5.54 19.42 -4.82
N LYS A 8 4.52 19.77 -4.02
CA LYS A 8 4.58 20.93 -3.13
C LYS A 8 5.65 20.76 -2.03
N ALA A 9 5.78 19.56 -1.48
CA ALA A 9 6.80 19.26 -0.46
C ALA A 9 8.23 19.36 -1.04
N VAL A 10 8.47 18.80 -2.24
CA VAL A 10 9.75 18.91 -2.93
C VAL A 10 10.12 20.37 -3.16
N LYS A 11 9.22 21.15 -3.76
CA LYS A 11 9.47 22.58 -4.03
C LYS A 11 9.76 23.37 -2.75
N ARG A 12 9.11 23.03 -1.64
CA ARG A 12 9.38 23.69 -0.35
C ARG A 12 10.74 23.30 0.23
N LYS A 13 11.14 22.03 0.10
CA LYS A 13 12.47 21.57 0.50
C LYS A 13 13.56 22.31 -0.26
N GLU A 14 13.43 22.45 -1.58
CA GLU A 14 14.36 23.23 -2.42
C GLU A 14 14.53 24.64 -1.88
N GLY A 15 13.43 25.37 -1.67
CA GLY A 15 13.50 26.75 -1.16
C GLY A 15 14.11 26.85 0.25
N ILE A 16 13.90 25.86 1.12
CA ILE A 16 14.53 25.83 2.45
C ILE A 16 16.05 25.62 2.31
N ILE A 17 16.47 24.68 1.45
CA ILE A 17 17.90 24.37 1.24
C ILE A 17 18.60 25.59 0.64
N GLU A 18 18.04 26.21 -0.39
CA GLU A 18 18.57 27.44 -1.00
C GLU A 18 18.67 28.58 0.04
N GLY A 19 17.63 28.77 0.84
CA GLY A 19 17.62 29.78 1.89
C GLY A 19 18.70 29.57 2.93
N GLN A 20 18.90 28.33 3.38
CA GLN A 20 19.97 27.98 4.35
C GLN A 20 21.35 28.12 3.71
N ALA A 21 21.55 27.66 2.49
CA ALA A 21 22.81 27.80 1.77
C ALA A 21 23.22 29.28 1.65
N ASN A 22 22.28 30.13 1.24
CA ASN A 22 22.51 31.57 1.16
C ASN A 22 22.85 32.20 2.51
N ALA A 23 22.13 31.80 3.58
CA ALA A 23 22.37 32.34 4.93
C ALA A 23 23.77 32.01 5.47
N TYR A 24 24.33 30.85 5.10
CA TYR A 24 25.64 30.42 5.54
C TYR A 24 26.76 30.66 4.50
N GLY A 25 26.45 31.18 3.32
CA GLY A 25 27.44 31.45 2.28
C GLY A 25 28.06 30.19 1.69
N ILE A 26 27.28 29.12 1.58
CA ILE A 26 27.70 27.81 1.03
C ILE A 26 26.87 27.47 -0.21
N GLU A 27 27.40 26.58 -1.04
CA GLU A 27 26.63 25.96 -2.12
C GLU A 27 25.98 24.68 -1.61
N ALA A 28 24.71 24.45 -2.00
CA ALA A 28 24.00 23.21 -1.68
C ALA A 28 23.27 22.70 -2.93
N HIS A 29 23.34 21.40 -3.16
CA HIS A 29 22.59 20.71 -4.19
C HIS A 29 21.62 19.73 -3.54
N MET A 30 20.41 19.63 -4.09
CA MET A 30 19.44 18.64 -3.70
C MET A 30 19.15 17.71 -4.88
N GLU A 31 19.42 16.42 -4.69
CA GLU A 31 18.89 15.38 -5.54
C GLU A 31 17.65 14.80 -4.88
N PHE A 32 16.56 14.67 -5.63
CA PHE A 32 15.33 14.08 -5.14
C PHE A 32 14.97 12.87 -5.98
N GLU A 33 15.06 11.70 -5.35
CA GLU A 33 14.63 10.44 -5.96
C GLU A 33 13.16 10.20 -5.64
N TYR A 34 12.35 10.07 -6.69
CA TYR A 34 10.95 9.71 -6.56
C TYR A 34 10.85 8.20 -6.40
N GLY A 35 10.36 7.79 -5.23
CA GLY A 35 10.00 6.39 -4.99
C GLY A 35 8.64 6.02 -5.61
N TYR A 36 8.00 5.00 -5.05
CA TYR A 36 6.70 4.54 -5.52
C TYR A 36 5.59 5.58 -5.30
N PRO A 37 4.59 5.64 -6.19
CA PRO A 37 3.39 6.43 -5.94
C PRO A 37 2.62 5.89 -4.72
N PRO A 38 1.67 6.67 -4.16
CA PRO A 38 0.80 6.18 -3.10
C PRO A 38 -0.02 4.98 -3.58
N THR A 39 -0.10 3.94 -2.75
CA THR A 39 -0.97 2.79 -2.97
C THR A 39 -2.39 3.16 -2.56
N ILE A 40 -3.24 3.45 -3.53
CA ILE A 40 -4.62 3.90 -3.32
C ILE A 40 -5.56 2.92 -4.00
N ASN A 41 -6.30 2.17 -3.21
CA ASN A 41 -7.29 1.22 -3.70
C ASN A 41 -8.44 1.94 -4.41
N THR A 42 -8.96 1.33 -5.48
CA THR A 42 -10.21 1.77 -6.10
C THR A 42 -11.37 1.34 -5.20
N PRO A 43 -12.26 2.26 -4.79
CA PRO A 43 -13.28 1.94 -3.78
C PRO A 43 -14.19 0.75 -4.13
N SER A 44 -14.60 0.61 -5.39
CA SER A 44 -15.44 -0.51 -5.86
C SER A 44 -14.73 -1.85 -5.75
N GLU A 45 -13.47 -1.93 -6.15
CA GLU A 45 -12.66 -3.13 -6.11
C GLU A 45 -12.28 -3.50 -4.67
N ALA A 46 -12.03 -2.49 -3.83
CA ALA A 46 -11.82 -2.71 -2.41
C ALA A 46 -13.07 -3.29 -1.73
N ALA A 47 -14.25 -2.74 -2.00
CA ALA A 47 -15.52 -3.26 -1.48
C ALA A 47 -15.76 -4.71 -1.93
N PHE A 48 -15.58 -5.00 -3.22
CA PHE A 48 -15.72 -6.34 -3.77
C PHE A 48 -14.72 -7.34 -3.13
N ALA A 49 -13.48 -6.92 -2.94
CA ALA A 49 -12.47 -7.75 -2.30
C ALA A 49 -12.78 -8.01 -0.81
N MET A 50 -13.29 -7.01 -0.08
CA MET A 50 -13.73 -7.18 1.31
C MET A 50 -14.89 -8.16 1.44
N GLU A 51 -15.86 -8.15 0.51
CA GLU A 51 -16.93 -9.14 0.48
C GLU A 51 -16.39 -10.55 0.24
N ALA A 52 -15.47 -10.73 -0.72
CA ALA A 52 -14.85 -12.02 -0.97
C ALA A 52 -14.01 -12.52 0.23
N ALA A 53 -13.29 -11.62 0.90
CA ALA A 53 -12.56 -11.94 2.12
C ALA A 53 -13.52 -12.36 3.25
N SER A 54 -14.64 -11.65 3.41
CA SER A 54 -15.65 -11.96 4.42
C SER A 54 -16.29 -13.34 4.22
N ASP A 55 -16.45 -13.77 2.98
CA ASP A 55 -16.93 -15.13 2.66
C ASP A 55 -15.94 -16.23 3.12
N VAL A 56 -14.64 -15.92 3.17
CA VAL A 56 -13.58 -16.88 3.53
C VAL A 56 -13.32 -16.90 5.04
N VAL A 57 -13.21 -15.72 5.66
CA VAL A 57 -12.76 -15.61 7.06
C VAL A 57 -13.84 -15.10 8.00
N GLY A 58 -15.01 -14.70 7.50
CA GLY A 58 -16.06 -14.01 8.25
C GLY A 58 -15.85 -12.51 8.32
N ALA A 59 -16.94 -11.75 8.34
CA ALA A 59 -16.92 -10.29 8.29
C ALA A 59 -16.20 -9.67 9.50
N ASP A 60 -16.25 -10.29 10.66
CA ASP A 60 -15.61 -9.81 11.88
C ASP A 60 -14.06 -9.86 11.82
N HIS A 61 -13.50 -10.54 10.82
CA HIS A 61 -12.06 -10.65 10.58
C HIS A 61 -11.58 -9.81 9.40
N VAL A 62 -12.43 -8.95 8.83
CA VAL A 62 -12.10 -8.07 7.72
C VAL A 62 -12.13 -6.62 8.18
N ASP A 63 -10.96 -5.98 8.22
CA ASP A 63 -10.82 -4.56 8.52
C ASP A 63 -10.77 -3.75 7.22
N GLY A 64 -11.85 -3.05 6.93
CA GLY A 64 -11.98 -2.18 5.76
C GLY A 64 -11.55 -0.73 6.00
N ASP A 65 -11.20 -0.36 7.24
CA ASP A 65 -10.87 1.02 7.63
C ASP A 65 -9.47 1.11 8.27
N LYS A 66 -8.55 0.29 7.76
CA LYS A 66 -7.17 0.29 8.24
C LYS A 66 -6.51 1.64 8.05
N GLU A 67 -5.91 2.16 9.12
CA GLU A 67 -5.14 3.40 9.11
C GLU A 67 -4.04 3.37 8.02
N PRO A 68 -3.87 4.47 7.26
CA PRO A 68 -2.80 4.58 6.29
C PRO A 68 -1.42 4.43 6.91
N VAL A 69 -0.56 3.64 6.27
CA VAL A 69 0.82 3.43 6.71
C VAL A 69 1.81 4.07 5.73
N MET A 70 2.97 4.47 6.25
CA MET A 70 4.04 5.06 5.44
C MET A 70 4.97 3.97 4.86
N GLY A 71 4.36 2.98 4.21
CA GLY A 71 5.06 1.94 3.47
C GLY A 71 5.13 2.27 1.98
N ALA A 72 6.16 1.76 1.32
CA ALA A 72 6.30 1.82 -0.13
C ALA A 72 5.89 0.46 -0.73
N GLU A 73 5.11 0.49 -1.82
CA GLU A 73 4.57 -0.70 -2.46
C GLU A 73 4.52 -0.50 -3.98
N ASP A 74 5.15 -1.39 -4.74
CA ASP A 74 5.21 -1.26 -6.21
C ASP A 74 3.88 -1.60 -6.90
N PHE A 75 2.97 -2.31 -6.24
CA PHE A 75 1.60 -2.52 -6.71
C PHE A 75 0.86 -1.20 -6.97
N SER A 76 1.32 -0.10 -6.39
CA SER A 76 0.84 1.24 -6.67
C SER A 76 0.86 1.60 -8.17
N TYR A 77 1.85 1.13 -8.94
CA TYR A 77 1.88 1.32 -10.39
C TYR A 77 0.78 0.55 -11.12
N MET A 78 0.41 -0.63 -10.61
CA MET A 78 -0.73 -1.38 -11.15
C MET A 78 -2.04 -0.65 -10.91
N LEU A 79 -2.20 -0.07 -9.71
CA LEU A 79 -3.38 0.73 -9.35
C LEU A 79 -3.49 2.05 -10.15
N GLU A 80 -2.38 2.63 -10.57
CA GLU A 80 -2.40 3.77 -11.51
C GLU A 80 -2.82 3.36 -12.93
N ALA A 81 -2.49 2.14 -13.33
CA ALA A 81 -2.78 1.64 -14.67
C ALA A 81 -4.19 1.02 -14.80
N ARG A 82 -4.73 0.46 -13.73
CA ARG A 82 -6.03 -0.24 -13.71
C ARG A 82 -6.70 -0.11 -12.35
N PRO A 83 -8.04 -0.09 -12.30
CA PRO A 83 -8.77 -0.27 -11.05
C PRO A 83 -8.38 -1.58 -10.37
N GLY A 84 -8.21 -1.53 -9.05
CA GLY A 84 -7.79 -2.69 -8.27
C GLY A 84 -7.77 -2.41 -6.77
N ALA A 85 -7.42 -3.42 -6.00
CA ALA A 85 -7.24 -3.33 -4.56
C ALA A 85 -6.03 -4.12 -4.09
N TYR A 86 -5.25 -3.51 -3.21
CA TYR A 86 -4.18 -4.14 -2.46
C TYR A 86 -4.69 -4.45 -1.06
N LEU A 87 -4.57 -5.70 -0.63
CA LEU A 87 -5.00 -6.16 0.67
C LEU A 87 -3.81 -6.72 1.45
N MET A 88 -3.91 -6.65 2.77
CA MET A 88 -2.97 -7.27 3.69
C MET A 88 -3.61 -8.48 4.35
N LEU A 89 -2.90 -9.59 4.38
CA LEU A 89 -3.29 -10.79 5.13
C LEU A 89 -2.47 -10.84 6.43
N GLY A 90 -3.17 -10.79 7.56
CA GLY A 90 -2.54 -10.92 8.88
C GLY A 90 -2.02 -12.34 9.10
N GLN A 91 -0.80 -12.46 9.59
CA GLN A 91 -0.16 -13.75 9.88
C GLN A 91 -0.08 -14.09 11.39
N GLY A 92 -0.71 -13.30 12.23
CA GLY A 92 -0.60 -13.43 13.68
C GLY A 92 0.55 -12.63 14.27
N GLU A 93 0.89 -12.92 15.53
CA GLU A 93 1.99 -12.28 16.25
C GLU A 93 3.34 -12.80 15.76
N GLY A 94 4.34 -11.92 15.73
CA GLY A 94 5.70 -12.26 15.33
C GLY A 94 6.51 -11.04 14.92
N THR A 95 7.73 -11.28 14.47
CA THR A 95 8.59 -10.23 13.92
C THR A 95 8.05 -9.74 12.58
N GLY A 96 8.08 -8.41 12.37
CA GLY A 96 7.60 -7.82 11.12
C GLY A 96 8.47 -8.17 9.92
N VAL A 97 7.93 -7.94 8.72
CA VAL A 97 8.67 -8.04 7.45
C VAL A 97 9.95 -7.18 7.51
N HIS A 98 11.02 -7.60 6.83
CA HIS A 98 12.35 -7.01 6.85
C HIS A 98 13.15 -7.20 8.14
N HIS A 99 12.62 -7.87 9.16
CA HIS A 99 13.40 -8.26 10.33
C HIS A 99 14.24 -9.52 10.03
N PRO A 100 15.50 -9.63 10.49
CA PRO A 100 16.33 -10.82 10.22
C PRO A 100 15.74 -12.15 10.71
N GLU A 101 14.92 -12.10 11.75
CA GLU A 101 14.23 -13.27 12.32
C GLU A 101 12.79 -13.43 11.82
N TYR A 102 12.43 -12.73 10.73
CA TYR A 102 11.11 -12.89 10.14
C TYR A 102 10.90 -14.33 9.68
N ASN A 103 9.77 -14.90 10.07
CA ASN A 103 9.34 -16.22 9.63
C ASN A 103 7.89 -16.13 9.14
N PHE A 104 7.69 -16.51 7.87
CA PHE A 104 6.36 -16.53 7.29
C PHE A 104 5.51 -17.64 7.94
N ASN A 105 4.27 -17.32 8.29
CA ASN A 105 3.34 -18.30 8.80
C ASN A 105 2.64 -19.05 7.65
N ASP A 106 3.10 -20.25 7.35
CA ASP A 106 2.55 -21.09 6.27
C ASP A 106 1.07 -21.45 6.47
N GLU A 107 0.56 -21.37 7.70
CA GLU A 107 -0.85 -21.69 8.00
C GLU A 107 -1.83 -20.70 7.39
N ILE A 108 -1.37 -19.49 7.03
CA ILE A 108 -2.22 -18.49 6.35
C ILE A 108 -2.26 -18.66 4.82
N ALA A 109 -1.34 -19.41 4.22
CA ALA A 109 -1.30 -19.60 2.77
C ALA A 109 -2.61 -20.17 2.18
N PRO A 110 -3.28 -21.16 2.80
CA PRO A 110 -4.58 -21.63 2.35
C PRO A 110 -5.68 -20.55 2.38
N LEU A 111 -5.63 -19.61 3.32
CA LEU A 111 -6.58 -18.49 3.39
C LEU A 111 -6.40 -17.55 2.20
N GLY A 112 -5.16 -17.20 1.88
CA GLY A 112 -4.84 -16.38 0.70
C GLY A 112 -5.28 -17.06 -0.60
N ALA A 113 -5.01 -18.36 -0.75
CA ALA A 113 -5.44 -19.13 -1.92
C ALA A 113 -6.97 -19.18 -2.04
N SER A 114 -7.68 -19.42 -0.93
CA SER A 114 -9.14 -19.45 -0.88
C SER A 114 -9.74 -18.08 -1.22
N PHE A 115 -9.12 -17.00 -0.77
CA PHE A 115 -9.54 -15.65 -1.12
C PHE A 115 -9.49 -15.42 -2.63
N PHE A 116 -8.40 -15.77 -3.32
CA PHE A 116 -8.31 -15.62 -4.77
C PHE A 116 -9.31 -16.50 -5.51
N ALA A 117 -9.51 -17.75 -5.08
CA ALA A 117 -10.55 -18.60 -5.64
C ALA A 117 -11.94 -17.97 -5.49
N ARG A 118 -12.24 -17.44 -4.30
CA ARG A 118 -13.51 -16.79 -4.02
C ARG A 118 -13.74 -15.52 -4.83
N LEU A 119 -12.69 -14.72 -5.08
CA LEU A 119 -12.75 -13.58 -5.99
C LEU A 119 -13.21 -13.98 -7.39
N VAL A 120 -12.63 -15.05 -7.93
CA VAL A 120 -13.00 -15.57 -9.26
C VAL A 120 -14.45 -16.06 -9.28
N GLU A 121 -14.86 -16.84 -8.30
CA GLU A 121 -16.25 -17.35 -8.19
C GLU A 121 -17.29 -16.24 -8.11
N ARG A 122 -16.98 -15.16 -7.36
CA ARG A 122 -17.87 -14.00 -7.27
C ARG A 122 -17.91 -13.17 -8.56
N ALA A 123 -16.75 -13.02 -9.22
CA ALA A 123 -16.65 -12.24 -10.46
C ALA A 123 -17.25 -12.99 -11.66
N GLN A 124 -17.25 -14.31 -11.64
CA GLN A 124 -17.69 -15.17 -12.74
C GLN A 124 -18.61 -16.29 -12.21
N PRO A 125 -19.81 -15.95 -11.70
CA PRO A 125 -20.72 -16.96 -11.19
C PRO A 125 -21.11 -17.95 -12.31
N VAL A 126 -21.00 -19.25 -12.02
CA VAL A 126 -21.48 -20.30 -12.93
C VAL A 126 -23.00 -20.26 -12.94
N THR A 127 -23.59 -20.03 -14.09
CA THR A 127 -25.05 -20.05 -14.33
C THR A 127 -25.55 -21.46 -14.56
#